data_c6b54cec7f78e701e2d5781878501064
#
_entry.id   c6b54cec7f78e701e2d5781878501064
#
_cell.length_a   1.000
_cell.length_b   1.000
_cell.length_c   1.000
_cell.angle_alpha   90.00
_cell.angle_beta   90.00
_cell.angle_gamma   90.00
#
_symmetry.space_group_name_H-M   'P 1'
#
loop_
_entity.id
_entity.type
_entity.pdbx_description
1 polymer ?
#
loop_
_entity_poly.entity_id
_entity_poly.type
_entity_poly.pdbx_seq_one_letter_code
_entity_poly.pdbx_strand_id
1 'polypeptide(L)'
;MEDRRATPRFRVQFRARVSDSAQSEETGIILDLSRGGCRLESPLLMLPGLSVELRIGVPGLEWALMIDRADVQWVSEETAGLAFVQIRETEQQRLDEVLTTRLARKSENGDEEQFEAVPFEFQGLEAVFSKDPQSAISKGLLWFAQDREQFRYRGGSLLGRAFPNCTPEFAAALAELVKTGGDAEADFSLAILQNYPGVTSTYGVLEEIVSRFPNDDRKMSGVRTSIDSTGVVSGEFGRANAWGVKKESLRHWLTDERPAVKAFAEQHILELDRMIASERRRVEAERERRTRSDDETVPGGYRAKPF
;
A
#
# COMPACT_ATOMS: atom_id res chain seq x y z
N MET A 1 3.22 -13.30 -36.26
CA MET A 1 4.41 -13.95 -35.67
C MET A 1 3.87 -15.00 -34.70
N GLU A 2 3.86 -16.28 -35.10
CA GLU A 2 3.30 -17.34 -34.25
C GLU A 2 4.15 -17.49 -33.00
N ASP A 3 3.45 -17.48 -31.84
CA ASP A 3 4.10 -17.68 -30.53
C ASP A 3 4.55 -19.15 -30.40
N ARG A 4 5.86 -19.40 -30.52
CA ARG A 4 6.48 -20.73 -30.44
C ARG A 4 6.55 -21.29 -29.02
N ARG A 5 5.86 -20.71 -28.05
CA ARG A 5 5.91 -21.12 -26.64
C ARG A 5 4.97 -22.28 -26.36
N ALA A 6 5.43 -23.27 -25.62
CA ALA A 6 4.71 -24.51 -25.35
C ALA A 6 3.48 -24.36 -24.42
N THR A 7 3.31 -23.23 -23.72
CA THR A 7 2.20 -22.99 -22.80
C THR A 7 1.58 -21.61 -23.00
N PRO A 8 0.22 -21.52 -23.00
CA PRO A 8 -0.45 -20.23 -23.12
C PRO A 8 -0.11 -19.32 -21.96
N ARG A 9 0.02 -18.01 -22.24
CA ARG A 9 0.21 -16.95 -21.29
C ARG A 9 -0.99 -16.04 -21.28
N PHE A 10 -1.49 -15.76 -20.10
CA PHE A 10 -2.63 -14.88 -19.87
C PHE A 10 -2.13 -13.54 -19.34
N ARG A 11 -2.53 -12.47 -19.98
CA ARG A 11 -2.27 -11.12 -19.46
C ARG A 11 -3.11 -10.94 -18.19
N VAL A 12 -2.45 -10.53 -17.12
CA VAL A 12 -3.05 -10.32 -15.82
C VAL A 12 -2.43 -9.09 -15.16
N GLN A 13 -2.99 -8.66 -14.05
CA GLN A 13 -2.38 -7.66 -13.17
C GLN A 13 -2.67 -8.08 -11.74
N PHE A 14 -1.87 -9.03 -11.26
CA PHE A 14 -2.00 -9.54 -9.91
C PHE A 14 -0.90 -8.98 -9.04
N ARG A 15 -1.25 -8.55 -7.83
CA ARG A 15 -0.22 -8.22 -6.85
C ARG A 15 0.59 -9.45 -6.49
N ALA A 16 1.90 -9.26 -6.36
CA ALA A 16 2.77 -10.26 -5.80
C ALA A 16 3.66 -9.63 -4.75
N ARG A 17 3.91 -10.37 -3.67
CA ARG A 17 5.07 -10.12 -2.82
C ARG A 17 6.20 -10.98 -3.34
N VAL A 18 7.37 -10.38 -3.41
CA VAL A 18 8.60 -10.98 -3.92
C VAL A 18 9.60 -10.95 -2.80
N SER A 19 10.15 -12.09 -2.44
CA SER A 19 11.19 -12.19 -1.42
C SER A 19 12.43 -12.83 -2.02
N ASP A 20 13.60 -12.25 -1.80
CA ASP A 20 14.89 -12.84 -2.18
C ASP A 20 15.52 -13.64 -1.04
N SER A 21 16.64 -14.29 -1.31
CA SER A 21 17.40 -15.06 -0.32
C SER A 21 17.99 -14.19 0.81
N ALA A 22 18.09 -12.87 0.63
CA ALA A 22 18.56 -11.91 1.62
C ALA A 22 17.42 -11.39 2.53
N GLN A 23 16.20 -11.95 2.41
CA GLN A 23 15.00 -11.53 3.13
C GLN A 23 14.53 -10.11 2.79
N SER A 24 14.95 -9.56 1.67
CA SER A 24 14.34 -8.37 1.12
C SER A 24 12.96 -8.73 0.58
N GLU A 25 11.92 -8.09 1.08
CA GLU A 25 10.53 -8.29 0.63
C GLU A 25 10.01 -7.02 -0.02
N GLU A 26 9.56 -7.13 -1.26
CA GLU A 26 9.00 -6.02 -2.02
C GLU A 26 7.67 -6.42 -2.66
N THR A 27 6.88 -5.41 -3.00
CA THR A 27 5.62 -5.61 -3.71
C THR A 27 5.81 -5.33 -5.19
N GLY A 28 5.38 -6.27 -6.03
CA GLY A 28 5.37 -6.12 -7.47
C GLY A 28 4.02 -6.45 -8.09
N ILE A 29 3.95 -6.39 -9.42
CA ILE A 29 2.75 -6.67 -10.21
C ILE A 29 3.07 -7.75 -11.24
N ILE A 30 2.34 -8.85 -11.21
CA ILE A 30 2.40 -9.86 -12.27
C ILE A 30 1.66 -9.34 -13.49
N LEU A 31 2.37 -9.19 -14.59
CA LEU A 31 1.83 -8.65 -15.86
C LEU A 31 1.32 -9.72 -16.82
N ASP A 32 1.90 -10.90 -16.78
CA ASP A 32 1.40 -12.10 -17.44
C ASP A 32 1.70 -13.34 -16.58
N LEU A 33 0.85 -14.34 -16.71
CA LEU A 33 0.93 -15.57 -15.94
C LEU A 33 0.73 -16.78 -16.87
N SER A 34 1.54 -17.80 -16.69
CA SER A 34 1.44 -19.09 -17.33
C SER A 34 1.71 -20.22 -16.34
N ARG A 35 1.54 -21.46 -16.75
CA ARG A 35 1.82 -22.64 -15.91
C ARG A 35 3.28 -22.71 -15.42
N GLY A 36 4.22 -22.22 -16.23
CA GLY A 36 5.66 -22.34 -15.95
C GLY A 36 6.35 -21.04 -15.57
N GLY A 37 5.62 -19.92 -15.45
CA GLY A 37 6.26 -18.65 -15.12
C GLY A 37 5.37 -17.44 -15.30
N CYS A 38 5.96 -16.29 -15.00
CA CYS A 38 5.27 -15.01 -15.08
C CYS A 38 6.21 -13.89 -15.56
N ARG A 39 5.63 -12.76 -15.93
CA ARG A 39 6.34 -11.50 -16.04
C ARG A 39 5.94 -10.62 -14.85
N LEU A 40 6.94 -10.16 -14.14
CA LEU A 40 6.81 -9.35 -12.94
C LEU A 40 7.37 -7.96 -13.20
N GLU A 41 6.68 -6.96 -12.73
CA GLU A 41 7.17 -5.60 -12.55
C GLU A 41 7.38 -5.35 -11.07
N SER A 42 8.57 -4.92 -10.68
CA SER A 42 8.93 -4.72 -9.27
C SER A 42 10.06 -3.70 -9.17
N PRO A 43 10.06 -2.85 -8.11
CA PRO A 43 11.19 -1.97 -7.79
C PRO A 43 12.40 -2.74 -7.23
N LEU A 44 12.25 -4.02 -6.89
CA LEU A 44 13.35 -4.86 -6.42
C LEU A 44 14.40 -4.98 -7.53
N LEU A 45 15.66 -4.70 -7.18
CA LEU A 45 16.78 -4.89 -8.09
C LEU A 45 16.96 -6.37 -8.38
N MET A 46 16.49 -6.80 -9.55
CA MET A 46 16.59 -8.18 -10.02
C MET A 46 17.76 -8.35 -10.95
N LEU A 47 18.42 -9.49 -10.85
CA LEU A 47 19.49 -9.90 -11.77
C LEU A 47 19.14 -11.26 -12.36
N PRO A 48 19.44 -11.52 -13.65
CA PRO A 48 19.28 -12.84 -14.24
C PRO A 48 20.02 -13.90 -13.40
N GLY A 49 19.34 -15.02 -13.11
CA GLY A 49 19.85 -16.09 -12.24
C GLY A 49 19.52 -15.93 -10.76
N LEU A 50 18.97 -14.80 -10.32
CA LEU A 50 18.45 -14.66 -8.96
C LEU A 50 17.25 -15.57 -8.74
N SER A 51 17.17 -16.24 -7.59
CA SER A 51 16.01 -17.02 -7.16
C SER A 51 15.18 -16.18 -6.18
N VAL A 52 13.87 -16.17 -6.37
CA VAL A 52 12.91 -15.46 -5.51
C VAL A 52 11.73 -16.35 -5.16
N GLU A 53 11.10 -16.07 -4.02
CA GLU A 53 9.79 -16.59 -3.66
C GLU A 53 8.71 -15.59 -4.10
N LEU A 54 7.53 -16.10 -4.53
CA LEU A 54 6.40 -15.26 -4.90
C LEU A 54 5.15 -15.64 -4.12
N ARG A 55 4.42 -14.63 -3.69
CA ARG A 55 3.06 -14.74 -3.14
C ARG A 55 2.13 -13.92 -4.01
N ILE A 56 1.38 -14.58 -4.88
CA ILE A 56 0.56 -13.93 -5.92
C ILE A 56 -0.88 -13.81 -5.43
N GLY A 57 -1.36 -12.60 -5.23
CA GLY A 57 -2.76 -12.32 -4.89
C GLY A 57 -3.65 -12.42 -6.12
N VAL A 58 -4.32 -13.55 -6.29
CA VAL A 58 -5.26 -13.76 -7.39
C VAL A 58 -6.66 -13.33 -6.95
N PRO A 59 -7.33 -12.42 -7.66
CA PRO A 59 -8.69 -11.99 -7.32
C PRO A 59 -9.67 -13.18 -7.19
N GLY A 60 -10.39 -13.21 -6.08
CA GLY A 60 -11.36 -14.27 -5.78
C GLY A 60 -10.77 -15.59 -5.29
N LEU A 61 -9.46 -15.66 -5.01
CA LEU A 61 -8.87 -16.68 -4.14
C LEU A 61 -8.79 -16.13 -2.71
N GLU A 62 -9.15 -16.95 -1.73
CA GLU A 62 -9.08 -16.59 -0.31
C GLU A 62 -7.63 -16.38 0.15
N TRP A 63 -6.70 -17.18 -0.38
CA TRP A 63 -5.27 -17.17 -0.04
C TRP A 63 -4.42 -16.94 -1.29
N ALA A 64 -3.33 -16.19 -1.12
CA ALA A 64 -2.35 -15.98 -2.19
C ALA A 64 -1.82 -17.32 -2.73
N LEU A 65 -1.56 -17.36 -4.04
CA LEU A 65 -0.87 -18.46 -4.70
C LEU A 65 0.62 -18.40 -4.36
N MET A 66 1.18 -19.49 -3.88
CA MET A 66 2.57 -19.57 -3.40
C MET A 66 3.45 -20.25 -4.43
N ILE A 67 4.52 -19.57 -4.84
CA ILE A 67 5.61 -20.14 -5.64
C ILE A 67 6.84 -20.16 -4.74
N ASP A 68 7.25 -21.35 -4.33
CA ASP A 68 8.34 -21.52 -3.37
C ASP A 68 9.70 -21.10 -3.95
N ARG A 69 9.87 -21.24 -5.27
CA ARG A 69 11.05 -20.74 -5.99
C ARG A 69 10.74 -20.41 -7.44
N ALA A 70 11.10 -19.20 -7.85
CA ALA A 70 11.13 -18.78 -9.24
C ALA A 70 12.52 -18.19 -9.57
N ASP A 71 13.07 -18.55 -10.72
CA ASP A 71 14.37 -18.04 -11.16
C ASP A 71 14.18 -16.92 -12.19
N VAL A 72 14.86 -15.81 -11.99
CA VAL A 72 14.86 -14.66 -12.93
C VAL A 72 15.61 -15.07 -14.19
N GLN A 73 14.90 -15.11 -15.32
CA GLN A 73 15.45 -15.50 -16.62
C GLN A 73 16.02 -14.31 -17.39
N TRP A 74 15.37 -13.17 -17.31
CA TRP A 74 15.76 -11.93 -17.94
C TRP A 74 15.20 -10.73 -17.17
N VAL A 75 15.85 -9.58 -17.32
CA VAL A 75 15.43 -8.30 -16.75
C VAL A 75 15.47 -7.25 -17.84
N SER A 76 14.47 -6.36 -17.88
CA SER A 76 14.39 -5.22 -18.78
C SER A 76 13.73 -4.06 -18.05
N GLU A 77 14.48 -3.00 -17.78
CA GLU A 77 14.04 -1.86 -16.98
C GLU A 77 13.50 -2.30 -15.60
N GLU A 78 12.23 -2.07 -15.32
CA GLU A 78 11.56 -2.45 -14.07
C GLU A 78 10.83 -3.81 -14.16
N THR A 79 10.97 -4.52 -15.28
CA THR A 79 10.31 -5.81 -15.52
C THR A 79 11.27 -6.97 -15.57
N ALA A 80 10.85 -8.12 -15.05
CA ALA A 80 11.61 -9.36 -15.07
C ALA A 80 10.73 -10.53 -15.53
N GLY A 81 11.32 -11.42 -16.33
CA GLY A 81 10.72 -12.71 -16.66
C GLY A 81 11.17 -13.78 -15.67
N LEU A 82 10.22 -14.44 -15.01
CA LEU A 82 10.49 -15.48 -14.01
C LEU A 82 10.00 -16.84 -14.50
N ALA A 83 10.82 -17.87 -14.29
CA ALA A 83 10.45 -19.27 -14.47
C ALA A 83 10.16 -19.90 -13.12
N PHE A 84 9.05 -20.59 -12.96
CA PHE A 84 8.74 -21.33 -11.76
C PHE A 84 9.57 -22.62 -11.72
N VAL A 85 10.37 -22.77 -10.68
CA VAL A 85 11.29 -23.91 -10.50
C VAL A 85 10.75 -24.87 -9.44
N GLN A 86 10.17 -24.32 -8.37
CA GLN A 86 9.59 -25.10 -7.31
C GLN A 86 8.24 -24.53 -6.92
N ILE A 87 7.22 -25.38 -7.06
CA ILE A 87 5.85 -25.10 -6.66
C ILE A 87 5.28 -26.39 -6.06
N ARG A 88 4.59 -26.29 -4.94
CA ARG A 88 3.95 -27.43 -4.30
C ARG A 88 2.79 -27.94 -5.15
N GLU A 89 2.52 -29.22 -5.14
CA GLU A 89 1.47 -29.84 -5.95
C GLU A 89 0.09 -29.21 -5.73
N THR A 90 -0.25 -28.86 -4.51
CA THR A 90 -1.49 -28.14 -4.16
C THR A 90 -1.55 -26.76 -4.79
N GLU A 91 -0.45 -26.03 -4.80
CA GLU A 91 -0.36 -24.71 -5.42
C GLU A 91 -0.33 -24.80 -6.96
N GLN A 92 0.27 -25.86 -7.51
CA GLN A 92 0.22 -26.13 -8.95
C GLN A 92 -1.22 -26.40 -9.41
N GLN A 93 -2.01 -27.17 -8.65
CA GLN A 93 -3.43 -27.41 -8.95
C GLN A 93 -4.23 -26.12 -8.90
N ARG A 94 -4.01 -25.27 -7.90
CA ARG A 94 -4.65 -23.95 -7.80
C ARG A 94 -4.27 -23.04 -8.97
N LEU A 95 -3.01 -23.03 -9.38
CA LEU A 95 -2.55 -22.30 -10.56
C LEU A 95 -3.24 -22.81 -11.83
N ASP A 96 -3.31 -24.13 -12.03
CA ASP A 96 -3.98 -24.75 -13.18
C ASP A 96 -5.47 -24.41 -13.19
N GLU A 97 -6.14 -24.38 -12.04
CA GLU A 97 -7.53 -23.95 -11.92
C GLU A 97 -7.72 -22.46 -12.31
N VAL A 98 -6.84 -21.58 -11.84
CA VAL A 98 -6.86 -20.17 -12.24
C VAL A 98 -6.70 -20.00 -13.75
N LEU A 99 -5.73 -20.70 -14.34
CA LEU A 99 -5.45 -20.59 -15.78
C LEU A 99 -6.57 -21.15 -16.64
N THR A 100 -7.16 -22.32 -16.28
CA THR A 100 -8.16 -23.00 -17.08
C THR A 100 -9.57 -22.49 -16.83
N THR A 101 -9.94 -22.30 -15.57
CA THR A 101 -11.33 -21.98 -15.21
C THR A 101 -11.63 -20.49 -15.24
N ARG A 102 -10.66 -19.67 -14.83
CA ARG A 102 -10.88 -18.22 -14.70
C ARG A 102 -10.37 -17.42 -15.89
N LEU A 103 -9.22 -17.79 -16.44
CA LEU A 103 -8.58 -17.02 -17.50
C LEU A 103 -8.91 -17.54 -18.90
N ALA A 104 -8.97 -18.87 -19.12
CA ALA A 104 -9.30 -19.43 -20.43
C ALA A 104 -10.79 -19.25 -20.80
N ARG A 105 -11.73 -19.49 -19.88
CA ARG A 105 -13.18 -19.27 -20.12
C ARG A 105 -13.52 -17.83 -20.47
N LYS A 106 -12.75 -16.89 -19.99
CA LYS A 106 -12.95 -15.46 -20.24
C LYS A 106 -12.45 -15.06 -21.63
N SER A 107 -11.41 -15.73 -22.13
CA SER A 107 -10.91 -15.54 -23.51
C SER A 107 -11.88 -16.09 -24.56
N GLU A 108 -12.65 -17.13 -24.22
CA GLU A 108 -13.61 -17.76 -25.14
C GLU A 108 -14.96 -17.02 -25.27
N ASN A 109 -15.37 -16.28 -24.24
CA ASN A 109 -16.67 -15.60 -24.20
C ASN A 109 -16.66 -14.18 -24.83
N GLY A 110 -15.54 -13.73 -25.41
CA GLY A 110 -15.47 -12.43 -26.06
C GLY A 110 -15.62 -11.22 -25.12
N ASP A 111 -15.71 -11.46 -23.81
CA ASP A 111 -15.70 -10.43 -22.79
C ASP A 111 -14.27 -9.90 -22.59
N GLU A 112 -13.75 -9.26 -23.65
CA GLU A 112 -12.52 -8.47 -23.57
C GLU A 112 -12.62 -7.30 -22.59
N GLU A 113 -13.83 -7.01 -22.07
CA GLU A 113 -14.09 -5.80 -21.28
C GLU A 113 -13.76 -5.89 -19.79
N GLN A 114 -13.41 -7.05 -19.24
CA GLN A 114 -13.28 -7.10 -17.76
C GLN A 114 -11.92 -7.51 -17.20
N PHE A 115 -10.97 -7.91 -18.02
CA PHE A 115 -9.56 -7.78 -17.77
C PHE A 115 -8.90 -6.92 -18.87
N GLU A 116 -9.66 -5.98 -19.37
CA GLU A 116 -8.94 -4.79 -19.77
C GLU A 116 -8.13 -4.45 -18.55
N ALA A 117 -6.93 -4.98 -18.59
CA ALA A 117 -5.83 -4.36 -17.95
C ALA A 117 -6.13 -2.90 -18.17
N VAL A 118 -6.55 -2.18 -17.15
CA VAL A 118 -6.46 -0.74 -17.21
C VAL A 118 -5.08 -0.56 -17.78
N PRO A 119 -4.99 -0.10 -19.03
CA PRO A 119 -3.76 -0.22 -19.77
C PRO A 119 -2.68 0.34 -18.89
N PHE A 120 -1.48 -0.20 -18.97
CA PHE A 120 -0.28 0.28 -18.31
C PHE A 120 -0.02 1.79 -18.57
N GLU A 121 -0.85 2.41 -19.35
CA GLU A 121 -0.93 3.81 -19.75
C GLU A 121 -1.76 4.66 -18.81
N PHE A 122 -1.61 4.48 -17.49
CA PHE A 122 -2.05 5.52 -16.55
C PHE A 122 -1.30 6.84 -16.73
N GLN A 123 -0.15 6.84 -17.38
CA GLN A 123 0.61 8.06 -17.66
C GLN A 123 -0.24 9.12 -18.39
N GLY A 124 -1.08 8.72 -19.32
CA GLY A 124 -2.03 9.62 -19.97
C GLY A 124 -3.18 10.06 -19.09
N LEU A 125 -3.71 9.17 -18.25
CA LEU A 125 -4.84 9.45 -17.37
C LEU A 125 -4.46 10.33 -16.18
N GLU A 126 -3.27 10.19 -15.62
CA GLU A 126 -2.76 11.08 -14.57
C GLU A 126 -2.74 12.54 -15.07
N ALA A 127 -2.21 12.76 -16.27
CA ALA A 127 -2.17 14.09 -16.87
C ALA A 127 -3.56 14.66 -17.22
N VAL A 128 -4.55 13.80 -17.48
CA VAL A 128 -5.94 14.22 -17.69
C VAL A 128 -6.64 14.53 -16.38
N PHE A 129 -6.48 13.65 -15.38
CA PHE A 129 -7.13 13.82 -14.08
C PHE A 129 -6.57 15.01 -13.31
N SER A 130 -5.26 15.26 -13.37
CA SER A 130 -4.63 16.41 -12.69
C SER A 130 -5.20 17.76 -13.09
N LYS A 131 -5.85 17.86 -14.26
CA LYS A 131 -6.44 19.11 -14.77
C LYS A 131 -7.83 19.41 -14.22
N ASP A 132 -8.56 18.38 -13.77
CA ASP A 132 -9.94 18.51 -13.32
C ASP A 132 -10.21 17.55 -12.15
N PRO A 133 -10.00 18.02 -10.90
CA PRO A 133 -10.26 17.21 -9.70
C PRO A 133 -11.69 16.69 -9.61
N GLN A 134 -12.69 17.48 -10.03
CA GLN A 134 -14.09 17.08 -9.94
C GLN A 134 -14.43 15.93 -10.89
N SER A 135 -13.94 15.98 -12.12
CA SER A 135 -14.09 14.89 -13.09
C SER A 135 -13.35 13.63 -12.62
N ALA A 136 -12.14 13.79 -12.08
CA ALA A 136 -11.36 12.67 -11.55
C ALA A 136 -12.06 11.97 -10.37
N ILE A 137 -12.61 12.75 -9.43
CA ILE A 137 -13.39 12.24 -8.29
C ILE A 137 -14.65 11.53 -8.78
N SER A 138 -15.42 12.14 -9.70
CA SER A 138 -16.65 11.54 -10.21
C SER A 138 -16.41 10.18 -10.89
N LYS A 139 -15.36 10.07 -11.72
CA LYS A 139 -14.98 8.82 -12.37
C LYS A 139 -14.43 7.81 -11.38
N GLY A 140 -13.64 8.26 -10.41
CA GLY A 140 -13.13 7.42 -9.33
C GLY A 140 -14.26 6.84 -8.47
N LEU A 141 -15.28 7.64 -8.15
CA LEU A 141 -16.44 7.21 -7.37
C LEU A 141 -17.27 6.16 -8.13
N LEU A 142 -17.47 6.33 -9.43
CA LEU A 142 -18.13 5.32 -10.27
C LEU A 142 -17.35 4.00 -10.25
N TRP A 143 -16.04 4.06 -10.40
CA TRP A 143 -15.20 2.87 -10.31
C TRP A 143 -15.27 2.23 -8.91
N PHE A 144 -15.17 3.02 -7.84
CA PHE A 144 -15.30 2.54 -6.46
C PHE A 144 -16.65 1.87 -6.20
N ALA A 145 -17.74 2.37 -6.81
CA ALA A 145 -19.06 1.76 -6.71
C ALA A 145 -19.16 0.41 -7.42
N GLN A 146 -18.41 0.24 -8.53
CA GLN A 146 -18.37 -1.00 -9.30
C GLN A 146 -17.52 -2.08 -8.62
N ASP A 147 -16.31 -1.70 -8.18
CA ASP A 147 -15.36 -2.61 -7.53
C ASP A 147 -14.50 -1.87 -6.51
N ARG A 148 -14.96 -1.91 -5.24
CA ARG A 148 -14.28 -1.25 -4.12
C ARG A 148 -12.89 -1.78 -3.87
N GLU A 149 -12.68 -3.07 -4.05
CA GLU A 149 -11.41 -3.72 -3.77
C GLU A 149 -10.39 -3.35 -4.85
N GLN A 150 -10.76 -3.47 -6.11
CA GLN A 150 -9.91 -3.07 -7.22
C GLN A 150 -9.58 -1.57 -7.18
N PHE A 151 -10.55 -0.73 -6.82
CA PHE A 151 -10.32 0.70 -6.67
C PHE A 151 -9.29 1.02 -5.58
N ARG A 152 -9.37 0.37 -4.42
CA ARG A 152 -8.39 0.58 -3.33
C ARG A 152 -6.97 0.28 -3.77
N TYR A 153 -6.79 -0.73 -4.62
CA TYR A 153 -5.46 -1.10 -5.11
C TYR A 153 -4.94 -0.20 -6.24
N ARG A 154 -5.80 0.27 -7.13
CA ARG A 154 -5.39 0.95 -8.36
C ARG A 154 -5.88 2.38 -8.45
N GLY A 155 -7.17 2.60 -8.23
CA GLY A 155 -7.79 3.90 -8.37
C GLY A 155 -7.25 4.90 -7.36
N GLY A 156 -7.06 4.48 -6.10
CA GLY A 156 -6.45 5.31 -5.07
C GLY A 156 -5.02 5.71 -5.42
N SER A 157 -4.21 4.78 -5.90
CA SER A 157 -2.84 5.05 -6.35
C SER A 157 -2.80 5.96 -7.58
N LEU A 158 -3.70 5.77 -8.56
CA LEU A 158 -3.81 6.65 -9.72
C LEU A 158 -4.13 8.09 -9.31
N LEU A 159 -5.14 8.27 -8.45
CA LEU A 159 -5.49 9.59 -7.93
C LEU A 159 -4.36 10.18 -7.08
N GLY A 160 -3.65 9.34 -6.32
CA GLY A 160 -2.45 9.73 -5.56
C GLY A 160 -1.34 10.31 -6.44
N ARG A 161 -1.13 9.74 -7.62
CA ARG A 161 -0.14 10.24 -8.58
C ARG A 161 -0.65 11.45 -9.37
N ALA A 162 -1.93 11.49 -9.72
CA ALA A 162 -2.53 12.63 -10.39
C ALA A 162 -2.55 13.90 -9.51
N PHE A 163 -2.67 13.74 -8.19
CA PHE A 163 -2.72 14.83 -7.22
C PHE A 163 -1.66 14.66 -6.13
N PRO A 164 -0.36 14.78 -6.46
CA PRO A 164 0.71 14.56 -5.50
C PRO A 164 0.56 15.48 -4.28
N ASN A 165 0.84 14.93 -3.09
CA ASN A 165 0.66 15.63 -1.81
C ASN A 165 -0.78 16.10 -1.52
N CYS A 166 -1.78 15.51 -2.17
CA CYS A 166 -3.19 15.89 -2.04
C CYS A 166 -3.36 17.40 -2.21
N THR A 167 -3.27 17.89 -3.44
CA THR A 167 -3.33 19.34 -3.71
C THR A 167 -4.51 19.98 -3.02
N PRO A 168 -4.43 21.28 -2.61
CA PRO A 168 -5.51 21.97 -1.91
C PRO A 168 -6.85 21.90 -2.64
N GLU A 169 -6.83 21.98 -3.97
CA GLU A 169 -8.03 21.92 -4.82
C GLU A 169 -8.65 20.52 -4.78
N PHE A 170 -7.83 19.48 -4.81
CA PHE A 170 -8.28 18.09 -4.72
C PHE A 170 -8.82 17.77 -3.32
N ALA A 171 -8.13 18.23 -2.27
CA ALA A 171 -8.59 18.08 -0.89
C ALA A 171 -9.93 18.79 -0.66
N ALA A 172 -10.09 20.03 -1.16
CA ALA A 172 -11.34 20.76 -1.06
C ALA A 172 -12.49 20.06 -1.81
N ALA A 173 -12.22 19.50 -2.99
CA ALA A 173 -13.20 18.74 -3.75
C ALA A 173 -13.63 17.45 -3.04
N LEU A 174 -12.70 16.73 -2.38
CA LEU A 174 -13.02 15.56 -1.55
C LEU A 174 -13.82 15.96 -0.31
N ALA A 175 -13.47 17.06 0.36
CA ALA A 175 -14.22 17.55 1.51
C ALA A 175 -15.66 17.92 1.14
N GLU A 176 -15.85 18.59 0.02
CA GLU A 176 -17.20 18.94 -0.48
C GLU A 176 -17.97 17.66 -0.88
N LEU A 177 -17.31 16.67 -1.47
CA LEU A 177 -17.93 15.37 -1.74
C LEU A 177 -18.44 14.71 -0.45
N VAL A 178 -17.62 14.66 0.60
CA VAL A 178 -18.03 14.12 1.90
C VAL A 178 -19.18 14.95 2.49
N LYS A 179 -19.10 16.26 2.42
CA LYS A 179 -20.10 17.18 2.98
C LYS A 179 -21.48 17.03 2.33
N THR A 180 -21.54 16.84 1.04
CA THR A 180 -22.80 16.76 0.26
C THR A 180 -23.26 15.32 0.02
N GLY A 181 -22.34 14.35 0.03
CA GLY A 181 -22.59 12.94 -0.24
C GLY A 181 -23.09 12.15 0.97
N GLY A 182 -23.01 10.85 0.91
CA GLY A 182 -23.41 9.91 1.95
C GLY A 182 -22.27 9.01 2.42
N ASP A 183 -22.65 7.81 2.80
CA ASP A 183 -21.77 6.79 3.36
C ASP A 183 -20.72 6.31 2.36
N ALA A 184 -21.13 6.13 1.09
CA ALA A 184 -20.25 5.66 0.03
C ALA A 184 -19.17 6.69 -0.34
N GLU A 185 -19.49 7.97 -0.33
CA GLU A 185 -18.57 9.08 -0.61
C GLU A 185 -17.54 9.24 0.50
N ALA A 186 -17.92 9.02 1.76
CA ALA A 186 -17.01 9.01 2.89
C ALA A 186 -16.06 7.80 2.82
N ASP A 187 -16.56 6.59 2.52
CA ASP A 187 -15.74 5.38 2.32
C ASP A 187 -14.75 5.54 1.15
N PHE A 188 -15.21 6.12 0.05
CA PHE A 188 -14.38 6.44 -1.12
C PHE A 188 -13.26 7.42 -0.75
N SER A 189 -13.60 8.50 -0.06
CA SER A 189 -12.61 9.49 0.37
C SER A 189 -11.57 8.88 1.30
N LEU A 190 -11.97 8.06 2.28
CA LEU A 190 -11.03 7.33 3.15
C LEU A 190 -10.11 6.40 2.36
N ALA A 191 -10.62 5.70 1.34
CA ALA A 191 -9.81 4.85 0.49
C ALA A 191 -8.72 5.63 -0.29
N ILE A 192 -9.04 6.85 -0.72
CA ILE A 192 -8.07 7.76 -1.38
C ILE A 192 -7.03 8.25 -0.36
N LEU A 193 -7.47 8.69 0.83
CA LEU A 193 -6.59 9.28 1.83
C LEU A 193 -5.50 8.33 2.32
N GLN A 194 -5.67 7.02 2.19
CA GLN A 194 -4.63 6.03 2.47
C GLN A 194 -3.38 6.18 1.59
N ASN A 195 -3.48 6.88 0.45
CA ASN A 195 -2.35 7.14 -0.43
C ASN A 195 -1.58 8.43 -0.06
N TYR A 196 -1.99 9.12 0.99
CA TYR A 196 -1.39 10.38 1.44
C TYR A 196 -0.92 10.34 2.90
N PRO A 197 -0.01 9.41 3.26
CA PRO A 197 0.45 9.27 4.63
C PRO A 197 1.16 10.54 5.10
N GLY A 198 0.69 11.11 6.21
CA GLY A 198 1.32 12.28 6.84
C GLY A 198 1.06 13.63 6.16
N VAL A 199 0.20 13.67 5.16
CA VAL A 199 -0.11 14.90 4.43
C VAL A 199 -1.21 15.70 5.13
N THR A 200 -0.91 16.93 5.57
CA THR A 200 -1.83 17.75 6.37
C THR A 200 -2.98 18.36 5.57
N SER A 201 -2.85 18.54 4.25
CA SER A 201 -3.94 19.01 3.39
C SER A 201 -5.17 18.09 3.41
N THR A 202 -5.00 16.82 3.82
CA THR A 202 -6.11 15.85 3.98
C THR A 202 -7.01 16.12 5.18
N TYR A 203 -6.57 16.93 6.15
CA TYR A 203 -7.27 17.10 7.43
C TYR A 203 -8.66 17.70 7.28
N GLY A 204 -8.86 18.62 6.33
CA GLY A 204 -10.19 19.16 6.04
C GLY A 204 -11.21 18.09 5.60
N VAL A 205 -10.74 17.07 4.86
CA VAL A 205 -11.60 15.92 4.48
C VAL A 205 -11.92 15.07 5.71
N LEU A 206 -10.92 14.81 6.56
CA LEU A 206 -11.11 14.03 7.79
C LEU A 206 -12.04 14.73 8.78
N GLU A 207 -11.97 16.07 8.89
CA GLU A 207 -12.89 16.88 9.68
C GLU A 207 -14.34 16.70 9.23
N GLU A 208 -14.61 16.71 7.93
CA GLU A 208 -15.95 16.49 7.41
C GLU A 208 -16.46 15.09 7.70
N ILE A 209 -15.58 14.06 7.63
CA ILE A 209 -15.95 12.68 7.97
C ILE A 209 -16.30 12.57 9.44
N VAL A 210 -15.46 13.12 10.34
CA VAL A 210 -15.71 13.11 11.80
C VAL A 210 -17.00 13.85 12.13
N SER A 211 -17.24 15.00 11.51
CA SER A 211 -18.45 15.80 11.74
C SER A 211 -19.72 15.05 11.39
N ARG A 212 -19.72 14.34 10.26
CA ARG A 212 -20.91 13.70 9.72
C ARG A 212 -21.18 12.29 10.22
N PHE A 213 -20.12 11.55 10.56
CA PHE A 213 -20.18 10.13 10.91
C PHE A 213 -19.56 9.84 12.29
N PRO A 214 -19.80 10.65 13.33
CA PRO A 214 -19.09 10.53 14.61
C PRO A 214 -19.30 9.19 15.33
N ASN A 215 -20.40 8.50 15.03
CA ASN A 215 -20.78 7.23 15.66
C ASN A 215 -20.47 6.01 14.75
N ASP A 216 -19.80 6.19 13.64
CA ASP A 216 -19.39 5.10 12.77
C ASP A 216 -17.95 4.66 13.13
N ASP A 217 -17.85 3.60 13.92
CA ASP A 217 -16.57 3.09 14.42
C ASP A 217 -15.58 2.75 13.29
N ARG A 218 -16.08 2.26 12.14
CA ARG A 218 -15.26 1.90 11.00
C ARG A 218 -14.64 3.15 10.36
N LYS A 219 -15.45 4.19 10.15
CA LYS A 219 -14.95 5.46 9.60
C LYS A 219 -14.02 6.15 10.58
N MET A 220 -14.35 6.15 11.87
CA MET A 220 -13.46 6.70 12.91
C MET A 220 -12.12 5.96 12.99
N SER A 221 -12.12 4.64 12.83
CA SER A 221 -10.88 3.87 12.69
C SER A 221 -10.09 4.27 11.45
N GLY A 222 -10.75 4.46 10.31
CA GLY A 222 -10.12 4.95 9.07
C GLY A 222 -9.50 6.34 9.22
N VAL A 223 -10.20 7.24 9.90
CA VAL A 223 -9.70 8.61 10.22
C VAL A 223 -8.45 8.52 11.09
N ARG A 224 -8.48 7.74 12.18
CA ARG A 224 -7.30 7.54 13.05
C ARG A 224 -6.13 6.97 12.25
N THR A 225 -6.35 5.93 11.45
CA THR A 225 -5.31 5.33 10.61
C THR A 225 -4.68 6.36 9.66
N SER A 226 -5.49 7.22 9.04
CA SER A 226 -4.99 8.27 8.14
C SER A 226 -4.17 9.33 8.87
N ILE A 227 -4.57 9.70 10.09
CA ILE A 227 -3.83 10.63 10.93
C ILE A 227 -2.55 9.97 11.46
N ASP A 228 -2.59 8.74 11.94
CA ASP A 228 -1.46 8.06 12.58
C ASP A 228 -0.39 7.59 11.60
N SER A 229 -0.73 7.47 10.33
CA SER A 229 0.23 7.14 9.29
C SER A 229 1.33 8.20 9.20
N THR A 230 2.59 7.83 9.43
CA THR A 230 3.71 8.77 9.49
C THR A 230 4.54 8.83 8.21
N GLY A 231 4.29 7.94 7.24
CA GLY A 231 5.20 7.77 6.11
C GLY A 231 6.57 7.26 6.58
N VAL A 232 7.62 7.58 5.83
CA VAL A 232 8.99 7.23 6.19
C VAL A 232 9.49 8.19 7.27
N VAL A 233 9.91 7.65 8.41
CA VAL A 233 10.50 8.40 9.52
C VAL A 233 11.93 7.96 9.75
N SER A 234 12.81 8.90 10.06
CA SER A 234 14.24 8.67 10.32
C SER A 234 14.65 9.19 11.71
N GLY A 235 15.72 8.57 12.26
CA GLY A 235 16.24 8.92 13.56
C GLY A 235 15.65 8.11 14.71
N GLU A 236 16.38 8.07 15.82
CA GLU A 236 16.09 7.24 17.00
C GLU A 236 14.68 7.48 17.57
N PHE A 237 14.24 8.74 17.64
CA PHE A 237 12.89 9.14 18.07
C PHE A 237 11.97 9.54 16.90
N GLY A 238 12.31 9.14 15.68
CA GLY A 238 11.63 9.58 14.46
C GLY A 238 10.11 9.41 14.51
N ARG A 239 9.62 8.25 14.98
CA ARG A 239 8.19 7.98 15.11
C ARG A 239 7.51 8.84 16.16
N ALA A 240 8.12 9.00 17.34
CA ALA A 240 7.59 9.85 18.40
C ALA A 240 7.53 11.34 17.98
N ASN A 241 8.53 11.80 17.25
CA ASN A 241 8.57 13.18 16.72
C ASN A 241 7.49 13.38 15.64
N ALA A 242 7.31 12.40 14.74
CA ALA A 242 6.27 12.47 13.72
C ALA A 242 4.87 12.54 14.33
N TRP A 243 4.57 11.75 15.36
CA TRP A 243 3.30 11.86 16.11
C TRP A 243 3.18 13.20 16.84
N GLY A 244 4.28 13.76 17.32
CA GLY A 244 4.29 15.11 17.90
C GLY A 244 3.83 16.18 16.91
N VAL A 245 4.32 16.14 15.68
CA VAL A 245 3.88 17.05 14.60
C VAL A 245 2.38 16.90 14.33
N LYS A 246 1.88 15.67 14.25
CA LYS A 246 0.45 15.40 14.03
C LYS A 246 -0.43 15.91 15.16
N LYS A 247 0.01 15.72 16.40
CA LYS A 247 -0.66 16.28 17.57
C LYS A 247 -0.79 17.81 17.46
N GLU A 248 0.29 18.50 17.07
CA GLU A 248 0.23 19.95 16.85
C GLU A 248 -0.73 20.34 15.72
N SER A 249 -0.74 19.57 14.65
CA SER A 249 -1.65 19.79 13.53
C SER A 249 -3.15 19.60 13.90
N LEU A 250 -3.45 18.80 14.92
CA LEU A 250 -4.82 18.59 15.40
C LEU A 250 -5.29 19.66 16.40
N ARG A 251 -4.41 20.53 16.90
CA ARG A 251 -4.79 21.52 17.93
C ARG A 251 -5.88 22.47 17.49
N HIS A 252 -5.94 22.81 16.20
CA HIS A 252 -7.00 23.69 15.70
C HIS A 252 -8.39 23.06 15.78
N TRP A 253 -8.49 21.71 15.75
CA TRP A 253 -9.77 21.00 15.94
C TRP A 253 -10.35 21.16 17.37
N LEU A 254 -9.54 21.47 18.37
CA LEU A 254 -10.00 21.73 19.73
C LEU A 254 -10.86 22.99 19.84
N THR A 255 -10.72 23.91 18.89
CA THR A 255 -11.49 25.15 18.80
C THR A 255 -12.58 25.12 17.73
N ASP A 256 -12.79 23.95 17.09
CA ASP A 256 -13.83 23.79 16.07
C ASP A 256 -15.22 23.97 16.70
N GLU A 257 -16.13 24.60 15.97
CA GLU A 257 -17.51 24.83 16.41
C GLU A 257 -18.34 23.53 16.41
N ARG A 258 -17.91 22.51 15.67
CA ARG A 258 -18.57 21.21 15.57
C ARG A 258 -18.17 20.31 16.76
N PRO A 259 -19.14 19.95 17.66
CA PRO A 259 -18.81 19.21 18.89
C PRO A 259 -18.14 17.86 18.62
N ALA A 260 -18.51 17.17 17.54
CA ALA A 260 -17.93 15.86 17.19
C ALA A 260 -16.45 15.98 16.83
N VAL A 261 -16.05 17.01 16.08
CA VAL A 261 -14.65 17.27 15.70
C VAL A 261 -13.82 17.56 16.94
N LYS A 262 -14.34 18.44 17.81
CA LYS A 262 -13.68 18.77 19.08
C LYS A 262 -13.49 17.55 19.98
N ALA A 263 -14.53 16.75 20.18
CA ALA A 263 -14.48 15.54 21.01
C ALA A 263 -13.49 14.52 20.44
N PHE A 264 -13.47 14.32 19.13
CA PHE A 264 -12.49 13.45 18.47
C PHE A 264 -11.08 13.94 18.72
N ALA A 265 -10.81 15.25 18.55
CA ALA A 265 -9.49 15.82 18.75
C ALA A 265 -9.01 15.67 20.20
N GLU A 266 -9.87 15.93 21.19
CA GLU A 266 -9.57 15.76 22.61
C GLU A 266 -9.14 14.32 22.91
N GLN A 267 -9.91 13.34 22.42
CA GLN A 267 -9.61 11.93 22.63
C GLN A 267 -8.32 11.52 21.91
N HIS A 268 -8.20 11.87 20.62
CA HIS A 268 -7.09 11.40 19.79
C HIS A 268 -5.74 12.02 20.18
N ILE A 269 -5.72 13.28 20.61
CA ILE A 269 -4.52 13.93 21.17
C ILE A 269 -4.03 13.18 22.42
N LEU A 270 -4.94 12.73 23.30
CA LEU A 270 -4.56 11.92 24.46
C LEU A 270 -3.98 10.55 24.05
N GLU A 271 -4.51 9.94 22.98
CA GLU A 271 -3.98 8.69 22.43
C GLU A 271 -2.57 8.90 21.86
N LEU A 272 -2.36 9.97 21.08
CA LEU A 272 -1.04 10.35 20.56
C LEU A 272 -0.03 10.59 21.69
N ASP A 273 -0.41 11.26 22.77
CA ASP A 273 0.46 11.48 23.94
C ASP A 273 0.90 10.16 24.56
N ARG A 274 -0.01 9.20 24.70
CA ARG A 274 0.31 7.85 25.20
C ARG A 274 1.27 7.10 24.25
N MET A 275 1.02 7.18 22.95
CA MET A 275 1.89 6.56 21.93
C MET A 275 3.29 7.17 21.94
N ILE A 276 3.40 8.49 21.98
CA ILE A 276 4.68 9.22 22.07
C ILE A 276 5.45 8.81 23.33
N ALA A 277 4.79 8.80 24.48
CA ALA A 277 5.42 8.42 25.74
C ALA A 277 5.87 6.94 25.74
N SER A 278 5.08 6.05 25.17
CA SER A 278 5.42 4.63 25.03
C SER A 278 6.62 4.42 24.13
N GLU A 279 6.64 5.07 22.96
CA GLU A 279 7.74 4.96 22.01
C GLU A 279 9.05 5.51 22.56
N ARG A 280 9.01 6.66 23.25
CA ARG A 280 10.21 7.22 23.90
C ARG A 280 10.77 6.24 24.94
N ARG A 281 9.94 5.68 25.81
CA ARG A 281 10.40 4.68 26.78
C ARG A 281 10.99 3.44 26.12
N ARG A 282 10.41 2.98 25.00
CA ARG A 282 10.93 1.85 24.24
C ARG A 282 12.33 2.13 23.71
N VAL A 283 12.51 3.29 23.08
CA VAL A 283 13.79 3.72 22.52
C VAL A 283 14.86 3.90 23.61
N GLU A 284 14.52 4.52 24.74
CA GLU A 284 15.41 4.68 25.89
C GLU A 284 15.85 3.33 26.46
N ALA A 285 14.93 2.39 26.64
CA ALA A 285 15.24 1.04 27.12
C ALA A 285 16.13 0.26 26.12
N GLU A 286 15.92 0.44 24.83
CA GLU A 286 16.76 -0.17 23.81
C GLU A 286 18.19 0.43 23.81
N ARG A 287 18.30 1.75 23.98
CA ARG A 287 19.58 2.44 24.14
C ARG A 287 20.37 1.93 25.34
N GLU A 288 19.70 1.80 26.51
CA GLU A 288 20.32 1.26 27.72
C GLU A 288 20.83 -0.18 27.54
N ARG A 289 20.07 -1.02 26.81
CA ARG A 289 20.50 -2.39 26.49
C ARG A 289 21.76 -2.41 25.61
N ARG A 290 21.80 -1.56 24.57
CA ARG A 290 22.99 -1.45 23.69
C ARG A 290 24.23 -1.02 24.49
N THR A 291 24.10 0.01 25.33
CA THR A 291 25.21 0.48 26.16
C THR A 291 25.74 -0.61 27.09
N ARG A 292 24.85 -1.40 27.72
CA ARG A 292 25.28 -2.54 28.57
C ARG A 292 25.99 -3.64 27.77
N SER A 293 25.49 -3.96 26.57
CA SER A 293 26.14 -4.96 25.71
C SER A 293 27.52 -4.51 25.26
N ASP A 294 27.71 -3.21 24.98
CA ASP A 294 29.01 -2.67 24.59
C ASP A 294 30.01 -2.69 25.76
N ASP A 295 29.55 -2.42 26.99
CA ASP A 295 30.38 -2.49 28.20
C ASP A 295 30.79 -3.94 28.55
N GLU A 296 29.95 -4.93 28.28
CA GLU A 296 30.26 -6.35 28.50
C GLU A 296 31.21 -6.94 27.44
N THR A 297 31.32 -6.31 26.26
CA THR A 297 32.16 -6.79 25.16
C THR A 297 33.58 -6.23 25.16
N VAL A 298 33.99 -5.39 26.13
CA VAL A 298 35.36 -4.93 26.29
C VAL A 298 36.17 -6.08 26.91
N PRO A 299 37.01 -6.85 26.16
CA PRO A 299 37.84 -7.92 26.74
C PRO A 299 38.87 -7.27 27.64
N GLY A 300 38.94 -7.77 28.86
CA GLY A 300 39.89 -7.35 29.88
C GLY A 300 41.29 -7.14 29.32
N GLY A 301 41.81 -5.95 29.54
CA GLY A 301 43.11 -5.55 29.06
C GLY A 301 44.21 -6.58 29.39
N TYR A 302 45.04 -6.86 28.40
CA TYR A 302 46.28 -7.59 28.55
C TYR A 302 47.12 -6.88 29.64
N ARG A 303 47.13 -7.43 30.84
CA ARG A 303 48.18 -7.11 31.83
C ARG A 303 49.49 -7.66 31.29
N ALA A 304 50.32 -6.78 30.71
CA ALA A 304 51.72 -7.09 30.47
C ALA A 304 52.37 -7.47 31.79
N LYS A 305 52.91 -8.72 31.90
CA LYS A 305 53.77 -9.08 33.00
C LYS A 305 55.09 -8.30 32.86
N PRO A 306 55.59 -7.66 33.92
CA PRO A 306 56.94 -7.09 33.91
C PRO A 306 57.95 -8.25 33.89
N PHE A 307 58.97 -8.09 33.07
CA PHE A 307 60.16 -8.92 33.05
C PHE A 307 60.97 -8.77 34.33
#